data_3e1de875987d39ad4f619bac762832d6
#
_entry.id   3e1de875987d39ad4f619bac762832d6
#
_cell.length_a   1.000
_cell.length_b   1.000
_cell.length_c   1.000
_cell.angle_alpha   90.00
_cell.angle_beta   90.00
_cell.angle_gamma   90.00
#
_symmetry.space_group_name_H-M   'P 1'
#
loop_
_entity.id
_entity.type
_entity.pdbx_description
1 polymer ?
#
loop_
_entity_poly.entity_id
_entity_poly.type
_entity_poly.pdbx_seq_one_letter_code
_entity_poly.pdbx_strand_id
1 'polypeptide(L)'
;MQLQFKGTNYELTPEVTDQVTKKFDRVKKYLGTREDNAHAYIDMGKVTEAHVSGNVWYADCNLKVAGKQYYAKAEAVSLRNAVDKMVGELGREIRSAQAKEKSLLRKKGSLLKDFFRFGR
;
A
#
# COMPACT_ATOMS: atom_id res chain seq x y z
N MET A 1 -2.17 -0.22 12.79
CA MET A 1 -2.29 -1.05 11.57
C MET A 1 -2.23 -2.51 11.95
N GLN A 2 -3.17 -3.27 11.46
CA GLN A 2 -3.15 -4.72 11.61
C GLN A 2 -2.65 -5.35 10.32
N LEU A 3 -1.73 -6.30 10.43
CA LEU A 3 -1.15 -7.00 9.30
C LEU A 3 -1.57 -8.47 9.35
N GLN A 4 -2.08 -8.98 8.24
CA GLN A 4 -2.37 -10.40 8.08
C GLN A 4 -1.56 -10.94 6.91
N PHE A 5 -0.95 -12.10 7.13
CA PHE A 5 -0.04 -12.69 6.17
C PHE A 5 -0.57 -14.03 5.65
N LYS A 6 -0.38 -14.27 4.36
CA LYS A 6 -0.65 -15.53 3.70
C LYS A 6 0.58 -15.94 2.89
N GLY A 7 0.96 -17.20 2.99
CA GLY A 7 2.01 -17.77 2.14
C GLY A 7 1.37 -18.66 1.06
N THR A 8 1.79 -18.50 -0.19
CA THR A 8 1.33 -19.30 -1.31
C THR A 8 2.51 -19.99 -1.96
N ASN A 9 2.49 -21.33 -1.98
CA ASN A 9 3.64 -22.15 -2.40
C ASN A 9 4.92 -21.80 -1.64
N TYR A 10 4.75 -21.36 -0.39
CA TYR A 10 5.83 -20.90 0.47
C TYR A 10 5.36 -20.94 1.92
N GLU A 11 6.20 -21.48 2.80
CA GLU A 11 5.89 -21.53 4.22
C GLU A 11 6.43 -20.28 4.91
N LEU A 12 5.52 -19.49 5.50
CA LEU A 12 5.88 -18.27 6.23
C LEU A 12 6.62 -18.62 7.51
N THR A 13 7.69 -17.88 7.80
CA THR A 13 8.40 -17.98 9.08
C THR A 13 8.19 -16.70 9.89
N PRO A 14 8.28 -16.75 11.21
CA PRO A 14 8.19 -15.55 12.05
C PRO A 14 9.23 -14.48 11.67
N GLU A 15 10.44 -14.92 11.27
CA GLU A 15 11.48 -13.99 10.84
C GLU A 15 11.06 -13.15 9.64
N VAL A 16 10.44 -13.79 8.66
CA VAL A 16 9.98 -13.10 7.44
C VAL A 16 8.84 -12.16 7.77
N THR A 17 7.85 -12.58 8.53
CA THR A 17 6.72 -11.71 8.90
C THR A 17 7.19 -10.52 9.72
N ASP A 18 8.17 -10.68 10.60
CA ASP A 18 8.75 -9.58 11.38
C ASP A 18 9.47 -8.59 10.48
N GLN A 19 10.24 -9.07 9.52
CA GLN A 19 10.93 -8.21 8.55
C GLN A 19 9.97 -7.40 7.71
N VAL A 20 8.91 -8.04 7.22
CA VAL A 20 7.89 -7.37 6.43
C VAL A 20 7.15 -6.33 7.28
N THR A 21 6.82 -6.67 8.52
CA THR A 21 6.17 -5.73 9.45
C THR A 21 7.00 -4.45 9.60
N LYS A 22 8.30 -4.57 9.74
CA LYS A 22 9.20 -3.40 9.83
C LYS A 22 9.17 -2.54 8.57
N LYS A 23 9.08 -3.15 7.40
CA LYS A 23 9.00 -2.41 6.13
C LYS A 23 7.70 -1.62 6.03
N PHE A 24 6.64 -2.05 6.67
CA PHE A 24 5.37 -1.33 6.72
C PHE A 24 5.39 -0.09 7.61
N ASP A 25 6.44 0.14 8.38
CA ASP A 25 6.58 1.39 9.15
C ASP A 25 6.56 2.62 8.23
N ARG A 26 7.09 2.50 7.02
CA ARG A 26 7.03 3.56 6.01
C ARG A 26 5.59 3.84 5.60
N VAL A 27 4.80 2.80 5.38
CA VAL A 27 3.38 2.93 5.03
C VAL A 27 2.60 3.61 6.15
N LYS A 28 2.87 3.24 7.39
CA LYS A 28 2.25 3.87 8.57
C LYS A 28 2.50 5.37 8.60
N LYS A 29 3.70 5.80 8.26
CA LYS A 29 4.05 7.23 8.22
C LYS A 29 3.21 7.99 7.19
N TYR A 30 2.96 7.40 6.03
CA TYR A 30 2.11 8.03 5.01
C TYR A 30 0.65 8.14 5.45
N LEU A 31 0.18 7.18 6.23
CA LEU A 31 -1.21 7.17 6.71
C LEU A 31 -1.45 8.12 7.88
N GLY A 32 -0.41 8.42 8.66
CA GLY A 32 -0.52 9.27 9.85
C GLY A 32 -1.50 8.68 10.87
N THR A 33 -2.43 9.48 11.36
CA THR A 33 -3.41 9.04 12.37
C THR A 33 -4.38 7.98 11.85
N ARG A 34 -4.54 7.84 10.54
CA ARG A 34 -5.42 6.82 9.95
C ARG A 34 -4.85 5.41 10.08
N GLU A 35 -3.59 5.29 10.43
CA GLU A 35 -2.91 4.02 10.63
C GLU A 35 -3.63 3.12 11.65
N ASP A 36 -4.25 3.69 12.68
CA ASP A 36 -4.92 2.92 13.72
C ASP A 36 -6.08 2.08 13.19
N ASN A 37 -6.71 2.52 12.11
CA ASN A 37 -7.85 1.84 11.48
C ASN A 37 -7.47 1.14 10.18
N ALA A 38 -6.19 0.92 9.95
CA ALA A 38 -5.70 0.28 8.74
C ALA A 38 -5.53 -1.22 8.90
N HIS A 39 -5.94 -1.97 7.87
CA HIS A 39 -5.78 -3.41 7.79
C HIS A 39 -5.05 -3.75 6.50
N ALA A 40 -3.89 -4.41 6.60
CA ALA A 40 -3.12 -4.84 5.45
C ALA A 40 -3.18 -6.37 5.33
N TYR A 41 -3.61 -6.84 4.17
CA TYR A 41 -3.65 -8.26 3.83
C TYR A 41 -2.53 -8.52 2.84
N ILE A 42 -1.51 -9.27 3.27
CA ILE A 42 -0.28 -9.47 2.51
C ILE A 42 -0.18 -10.92 2.09
N ASP A 43 -0.10 -11.17 0.79
CA ASP A 43 0.16 -12.50 0.24
C ASP A 43 1.56 -12.52 -0.36
N MET A 44 2.33 -13.52 -0.01
CA MET A 44 3.71 -13.69 -0.47
C MET A 44 3.94 -15.13 -0.87
N GLY A 45 4.69 -15.33 -1.93
CA GLY A 45 5.00 -16.69 -2.31
C GLY A 45 5.74 -16.81 -3.62
N LYS A 46 5.74 -18.03 -4.12
CA LYS A 46 6.35 -18.37 -5.39
C LYS A 46 5.29 -18.35 -6.49
N VAL A 47 5.66 -17.78 -7.63
CA VAL A 47 4.83 -17.81 -8.83
C VAL A 47 4.83 -19.23 -9.38
N THR A 48 3.64 -19.78 -9.64
CA THR A 48 3.49 -21.17 -10.11
C THR A 48 4.02 -21.38 -11.53
N GLU A 49 4.05 -20.31 -12.36
CA GLU A 49 4.56 -20.34 -13.73
C GLU A 49 5.91 -19.67 -13.80
N ALA A 50 6.87 -20.21 -13.03
CA ALA A 50 8.17 -19.61 -12.81
C ALA A 50 9.13 -19.71 -14.02
N HIS A 51 8.72 -20.30 -15.13
CA HIS A 51 9.54 -20.44 -16.33
C HIS A 51 9.72 -19.12 -17.09
N VAL A 52 9.07 -18.05 -16.67
CA VAL A 52 9.12 -16.77 -17.35
C VAL A 52 10.04 -15.81 -16.62
N SER A 53 11.18 -15.49 -17.24
CA SER A 53 12.09 -14.38 -16.91
C SER A 53 12.74 -14.37 -15.50
N GLY A 54 12.74 -15.48 -14.78
CA GLY A 54 13.44 -15.57 -13.49
C GLY A 54 12.79 -14.83 -12.32
N ASN A 55 11.64 -14.18 -12.50
CA ASN A 55 10.88 -13.56 -11.43
C ASN A 55 9.98 -14.61 -10.79
N VAL A 56 10.54 -15.36 -9.84
CA VAL A 56 9.85 -16.50 -9.21
C VAL A 56 9.12 -16.16 -7.93
N TRP A 57 9.35 -14.99 -7.38
CA TRP A 57 8.72 -14.55 -6.12
C TRP A 57 7.75 -13.41 -6.37
N TYR A 58 6.69 -13.35 -5.58
CA TYR A 58 5.77 -12.23 -5.60
C TYR A 58 5.38 -11.81 -4.19
N ALA A 59 4.93 -10.56 -4.07
CA ALA A 59 4.28 -10.05 -2.87
C ALA A 59 3.15 -9.13 -3.31
N ASP A 60 1.97 -9.27 -2.69
CA ASP A 60 0.90 -8.31 -2.89
C ASP A 60 0.32 -7.87 -1.56
N CYS A 61 -0.35 -6.73 -1.58
CA CYS A 61 -1.01 -6.19 -0.41
C CYS A 61 -2.31 -5.52 -0.79
N ASN A 62 -3.37 -5.89 -0.09
CA ASN A 62 -4.63 -5.14 -0.06
C ASN A 62 -4.65 -4.37 1.25
N LEU A 63 -4.67 -3.05 1.18
CA LEU A 63 -4.70 -2.18 2.34
C LEU A 63 -6.05 -1.48 2.41
N LYS A 64 -6.76 -1.67 3.52
CA LYS A 64 -8.05 -1.03 3.77
C LYS A 64 -7.90 0.00 4.88
N VAL A 65 -8.26 1.24 4.60
CA VAL A 65 -8.13 2.37 5.55
C VAL A 65 -9.35 3.28 5.42
N ALA A 66 -10.15 3.37 6.47
CA ALA A 66 -11.24 4.37 6.56
C ALA A 66 -12.11 4.46 5.30
N GLY A 67 -12.57 3.32 4.80
CA GLY A 67 -13.42 3.25 3.61
C GLY A 67 -12.69 3.30 2.29
N LYS A 68 -11.37 3.48 2.29
CA LYS A 68 -10.52 3.45 1.11
C LYS A 68 -9.78 2.13 1.01
N GLN A 69 -9.42 1.77 -0.21
CA GLN A 69 -8.68 0.56 -0.48
C GLN A 69 -7.53 0.84 -1.44
N TYR A 70 -6.36 0.35 -1.08
CA TYR A 70 -5.16 0.45 -1.90
C TYR A 70 -4.66 -0.95 -2.20
N TYR A 71 -4.09 -1.14 -3.38
CA TYR A 71 -3.55 -2.43 -3.79
C TYR A 71 -2.20 -2.23 -4.47
N ALA A 72 -1.27 -3.13 -4.17
CA ALA A 72 0.01 -3.20 -4.87
C ALA A 72 0.45 -4.64 -5.00
N LYS A 73 1.08 -4.97 -6.12
CA LYS A 73 1.66 -6.28 -6.38
C LYS A 73 2.99 -6.12 -7.09
N ALA A 74 3.95 -6.95 -6.73
CA ALA A 74 5.25 -6.96 -7.39
C ALA A 74 5.81 -8.36 -7.49
N GLU A 75 6.57 -8.62 -8.54
CA GLU A 75 7.31 -9.85 -8.76
C GLU A 75 8.80 -9.53 -8.84
N ALA A 76 9.63 -10.46 -8.39
CA ALA A 76 11.07 -10.28 -8.38
C ALA A 76 11.82 -11.61 -8.29
N VAL A 77 13.14 -11.55 -8.42
CA VAL A 77 14.01 -12.72 -8.33
C VAL A 77 14.19 -13.25 -6.90
N SER A 78 13.82 -12.45 -5.90
CA SER A 78 13.84 -12.85 -4.49
C SER A 78 12.60 -12.32 -3.77
N LEU A 79 12.23 -12.97 -2.69
CA LEU A 79 11.11 -12.53 -1.87
C LEU A 79 11.35 -11.13 -1.29
N ARG A 80 12.57 -10.87 -0.82
CA ARG A 80 12.94 -9.56 -0.30
C ARG A 80 12.72 -8.45 -1.32
N ASN A 81 13.15 -8.66 -2.55
CA ASN A 81 12.99 -7.68 -3.62
C ASN A 81 11.52 -7.51 -4.00
N ALA A 82 10.74 -8.59 -4.02
CA ALA A 82 9.31 -8.52 -4.29
C ALA A 82 8.59 -7.69 -3.23
N VAL A 83 8.90 -7.91 -1.96
CA VAL A 83 8.32 -7.15 -0.84
C VAL A 83 8.73 -5.67 -0.91
N ASP A 84 10.00 -5.38 -1.16
CA ASP A 84 10.47 -3.98 -1.27
C ASP A 84 9.77 -3.23 -2.40
N LYS A 85 9.61 -3.86 -3.55
CA LYS A 85 8.88 -3.27 -4.68
C LYS A 85 7.41 -3.05 -4.33
N MET A 86 6.78 -4.04 -3.73
CA MET A 86 5.36 -3.95 -3.35
C MET A 86 5.13 -2.80 -2.37
N VAL A 87 5.95 -2.69 -1.33
CA VAL A 87 5.84 -1.60 -0.35
C VAL A 87 6.06 -0.25 -1.00
N GLY A 88 7.03 -0.15 -1.91
CA GLY A 88 7.28 1.09 -2.67
C GLY A 88 6.11 1.51 -3.53
N GLU A 89 5.48 0.56 -4.23
CA GLU A 89 4.30 0.83 -5.05
C GLU A 89 3.10 1.21 -4.19
N LEU A 90 2.90 0.52 -3.07
CA LEU A 90 1.83 0.84 -2.14
C LEU A 90 1.96 2.27 -1.60
N GLY A 91 3.18 2.67 -1.25
CA GLY A 91 3.47 4.03 -0.81
C GLY A 91 3.16 5.07 -1.89
N ARG A 92 3.47 4.79 -3.15
CA ARG A 92 3.15 5.67 -4.27
C ARG A 92 1.63 5.81 -4.46
N GLU A 93 0.90 4.70 -4.37
CA GLU A 93 -0.57 4.71 -4.45
C GLU A 93 -1.18 5.59 -3.36
N ILE A 94 -0.72 5.45 -2.14
CA ILE A 94 -1.21 6.24 -1.00
C ILE A 94 -0.92 7.73 -1.22
N ARG A 95 0.30 8.07 -1.59
CA ARG A 95 0.70 9.48 -1.78
C ARG A 95 -0.02 10.11 -2.96
N SER A 96 -0.21 9.36 -4.04
CA SER A 96 -0.96 9.83 -5.20
C SER A 96 -2.41 10.14 -4.85
N ALA A 97 -3.06 9.26 -4.09
CA ALA A 97 -4.44 9.47 -3.64
C ALA A 97 -4.54 10.69 -2.70
N GLN A 98 -3.58 10.85 -1.80
CA GLN A 98 -3.54 12.00 -0.89
C GLN A 98 -3.34 13.32 -1.63
N ALA A 99 -2.50 13.32 -2.65
CA ALA A 99 -2.29 14.50 -3.49
C ALA A 99 -3.56 14.89 -4.23
N LYS A 100 -4.31 13.92 -4.77
CA LYS A 100 -5.60 14.16 -5.41
C LYS A 100 -6.63 14.73 -4.44
N GLU A 101 -6.68 14.21 -3.22
CA GLU A 101 -7.58 14.72 -2.18
C GLU A 101 -7.28 16.18 -1.84
N LYS A 102 -6.01 16.52 -1.64
CA LYS A 102 -5.59 17.89 -1.37
C LYS A 102 -5.98 18.84 -2.51
N SER A 103 -5.79 18.41 -3.75
CA SER A 103 -6.15 19.17 -4.94
C SER A 103 -7.65 19.44 -4.98
N LEU A 104 -8.48 18.41 -4.71
CA LEU A 104 -9.93 18.56 -4.68
C LEU A 104 -10.39 19.50 -3.56
N LEU A 105 -9.79 19.41 -2.38
CA LEU A 105 -10.12 20.29 -1.26
C LEU A 105 -9.76 21.74 -1.58
N ARG A 106 -8.64 21.99 -2.24
CA ARG A 106 -8.25 23.34 -2.68
C ARG A 106 -9.25 23.89 -3.67
N LYS A 107 -9.69 23.09 -4.64
CA LYS A 107 -10.70 23.50 -5.62
C LYS A 107 -12.02 23.84 -4.95
N LYS A 108 -12.49 23.00 -4.02
CA LYS A 108 -13.71 23.26 -3.25
C LYS A 108 -13.61 24.53 -2.43
N GLY A 109 -12.48 24.73 -1.75
CA GLY A 109 -12.21 25.94 -0.99
C GLY A 109 -12.23 27.20 -1.85
N SER A 110 -11.59 27.13 -3.02
CA SER A 110 -11.57 28.22 -3.98
C SER A 110 -12.98 28.55 -4.49
N LEU A 111 -13.77 27.54 -4.84
CA LEU A 111 -15.14 27.70 -5.29
C LEU A 111 -16.02 28.34 -4.20
N LEU A 112 -15.86 27.93 -2.96
CA LEU A 112 -16.59 28.52 -1.84
C LEU A 112 -16.21 29.97 -1.61
N LYS A 113 -14.95 30.31 -1.72
CA LYS A 113 -14.49 31.69 -1.61
C LYS A 113 -15.11 32.56 -2.71
N ASP A 114 -15.12 32.09 -3.93
CA ASP A 114 -15.71 32.79 -5.06
C ASP A 114 -17.21 32.95 -4.86
N PHE A 115 -17.90 31.92 -4.40
CA PHE A 115 -19.32 31.99 -4.09
C PHE A 115 -19.63 33.03 -3.03
N PHE A 116 -18.88 33.08 -1.95
CA PHE A 116 -19.09 34.10 -0.91
C PHE A 116 -18.73 35.51 -1.38
N ARG A 117 -17.76 35.63 -2.29
CA ARG A 117 -17.37 36.92 -2.86
C ARG A 117 -18.47 37.50 -3.71
N PHE A 118 -19.15 36.67 -4.51
CA PHE A 118 -20.23 37.12 -5.41
C PHE A 118 -21.60 37.09 -4.78
N GLY A 119 -21.76 36.48 -3.62
CA GLY A 119 -23.04 36.33 -2.91
C GLY A 119 -23.44 37.50 -2.05
N ARG A 120 -22.75 38.62 -2.16
CA ARG A 120 -23.10 39.84 -1.41
C ARG A 120 -24.05 40.74 -2.18
#